data_96b0c2c47ee89ec73ef9c81dbbb0cf17
#
_entry.id   96b0c2c47ee89ec73ef9c81dbbb0cf17
#
_cell.length_a   1.000
_cell.length_b   1.000
_cell.length_c   1.000
_cell.angle_alpha   90.00
_cell.angle_beta   90.00
_cell.angle_gamma   90.00
#
_symmetry.space_group_name_H-M   'P 1'
#
loop_
_entity.id
_entity.type
_entity.pdbx_description
1 polymer ?
#
loop_
_entity_poly.entity_id
_entity_poly.type
_entity_poly.pdbx_seq_one_letter_code
_entity_poly.pdbx_strand_id
1 'polypeptide(L)'
;MAYRSIRTQRGSAAFINHLPAFTQTHTYALAALRPYATQPAGEWAMQGSFGYTFKKETPLGGKYGTTVKLNASYVCGLQKEYLQDLDGNNRLVSGDPNPKYNIKGSDGYTAPFFGFGETYYTDINVELTKKISKSFSFNATYLFQQYNPRVIVSEPEDIVTSNIFIFEGKNHITDDFSLRYELQYLIASPYSGTDDPASPTYRKPIERTNQGDWIFGLVEASLFGNLMVFGQNMFNIGSTKLNYYNVGVTYNLGAHRIQVAYGRTRAGYNCSGGVCRYVPAFKGLQVSYNMTF
;
A
#
# COMPACT_ATOMS: atom_id res chain seq x y z
N MET A 1 -25.41 7.43 -1.74
CA MET A 1 -25.43 8.48 -2.78
C MET A 1 -24.14 8.32 -3.58
N ALA A 2 -24.19 7.69 -4.74
CA ALA A 2 -23.00 7.60 -5.57
C ALA A 2 -22.74 8.99 -6.16
N TYR A 3 -21.77 9.71 -5.60
CA TYR A 3 -21.33 10.95 -6.21
C TYR A 3 -20.49 10.60 -7.42
N ARG A 4 -21.00 10.89 -8.58
CA ARG A 4 -20.33 10.64 -9.82
C ARG A 4 -20.55 11.76 -10.80
N SER A 5 -19.48 12.32 -11.29
CA SER A 5 -19.50 13.20 -12.42
C SER A 5 -18.61 12.63 -13.53
N ILE A 6 -19.23 12.07 -14.56
CA ILE A 6 -18.53 11.63 -15.78
C ILE A 6 -17.72 12.77 -16.39
N ARG A 7 -18.17 14.00 -16.22
CA ARG A 7 -17.49 15.20 -16.74
C ARG A 7 -16.20 15.50 -16.02
N THR A 8 -16.10 15.16 -14.74
CA THR A 8 -14.88 15.34 -13.94
C THR A 8 -13.85 14.23 -14.15
N GLN A 9 -14.24 13.09 -14.69
CA GLN A 9 -13.32 12.00 -15.02
C GLN A 9 -12.38 12.33 -16.20
N ARG A 10 -12.75 13.27 -17.06
CA ARG A 10 -11.95 13.68 -18.22
C ARG A 10 -11.00 14.84 -17.94
N GLY A 11 -11.04 15.41 -16.78
CA GLY A 11 -10.18 16.52 -16.37
C GLY A 11 -9.16 16.10 -15.31
N SER A 12 -7.95 16.58 -15.43
CA SER A 12 -6.90 16.44 -14.40
C SER A 12 -7.27 17.02 -13.01
N ALA A 13 -8.40 17.70 -12.93
CA ALA A 13 -8.97 18.30 -11.72
C ALA A 13 -10.14 17.50 -11.16
N ALA A 14 -10.12 16.18 -11.25
CA ALA A 14 -11.13 15.33 -10.63
C ALA A 14 -11.10 15.52 -9.10
N PHE A 15 -11.99 16.35 -8.61
CA PHE A 15 -12.13 16.66 -7.17
C PHE A 15 -12.40 15.43 -6.29
N ILE A 16 -12.83 14.36 -6.90
CA ILE A 16 -13.10 13.08 -6.21
C ILE A 16 -11.84 12.50 -5.56
N ASN A 17 -10.68 12.75 -6.14
CA ASN A 17 -9.40 12.28 -5.60
C ASN A 17 -8.92 13.07 -4.38
N HIS A 18 -9.66 14.08 -3.94
CA HIS A 18 -9.38 14.80 -2.71
C HIS A 18 -9.95 14.12 -1.45
N LEU A 19 -10.83 13.13 -1.63
CA LEU A 19 -11.24 12.30 -0.51
C LEU A 19 -10.13 11.29 -0.21
N PRO A 20 -9.55 11.31 1.00
CA PRO A 20 -8.55 10.32 1.37
C PRO A 20 -9.19 8.92 1.29
N ALA A 21 -8.44 7.98 0.75
CA ALA A 21 -8.86 6.59 0.77
C ALA A 21 -9.07 6.14 2.22
N PHE A 22 -10.18 5.47 2.49
CA PHE A 22 -10.52 4.98 3.82
C PHE A 22 -9.80 3.66 4.10
N THR A 23 -8.46 3.74 4.04
CA THR A 23 -7.54 2.63 4.25
C THR A 23 -6.31 3.12 5.02
N GLN A 24 -5.63 2.20 5.68
CA GLN A 24 -4.41 2.55 6.40
C GLN A 24 -3.29 2.96 5.44
N THR A 25 -2.60 4.05 5.77
CA THR A 25 -1.37 4.44 5.09
C THR A 25 -0.19 3.76 5.74
N HIS A 26 0.57 2.99 4.97
CA HIS A 26 1.75 2.28 5.44
C HIS A 26 3.03 3.08 5.22
N THR A 27 3.94 3.00 6.19
CA THR A 27 5.27 3.63 6.13
C THR A 27 6.35 2.66 5.67
N TYR A 28 6.09 1.36 5.73
CA TYR A 28 7.01 0.32 5.29
C TYR A 28 6.96 0.12 3.78
N ALA A 29 8.12 -0.02 3.15
CA ALA A 29 8.27 0.00 1.70
C ALA A 29 7.44 -1.07 0.97
N LEU A 30 7.43 -2.31 1.47
CA LEU A 30 6.66 -3.39 0.83
C LEU A 30 5.17 -3.33 1.16
N ALA A 31 4.79 -2.85 2.34
CA ALA A 31 3.39 -2.63 2.68
C ALA A 31 2.76 -1.50 1.84
N ALA A 32 3.55 -0.48 1.50
CA ALA A 32 3.14 0.63 0.65
C ALA A 32 3.34 0.37 -0.86
N LEU A 33 3.70 -0.86 -1.26
CA LEU A 33 4.00 -1.19 -2.66
C LEU A 33 2.79 -1.04 -3.57
N ARG A 34 1.59 -1.33 -3.03
CA ARG A 34 0.29 -1.27 -3.72
C ARG A 34 -0.69 -0.40 -2.92
N PRO A 35 -0.56 0.92 -3.02
CA PRO A 35 -1.44 1.83 -2.31
C PRO A 35 -2.83 1.84 -2.94
N TYR A 36 -3.85 1.95 -2.12
CA TYR A 36 -5.21 2.11 -2.58
C TYR A 36 -5.52 3.59 -2.85
N ALA A 37 -6.26 3.85 -3.91
CA ALA A 37 -6.83 5.15 -4.21
C ALA A 37 -8.35 5.00 -4.42
N THR A 38 -9.13 5.94 -3.90
CA THR A 38 -10.59 5.98 -4.00
C THR A 38 -11.04 5.87 -5.46
N GLN A 39 -12.01 4.97 -5.73
CA GLN A 39 -12.47 4.70 -7.07
C GLN A 39 -13.70 5.55 -7.43
N PRO A 40 -13.67 6.28 -8.56
CA PRO A 40 -14.77 7.16 -8.97
C PRO A 40 -16.05 6.41 -9.32
N ALA A 41 -15.98 5.12 -9.60
CA ALA A 41 -17.14 4.29 -9.90
C ALA A 41 -18.06 4.02 -8.69
N GLY A 42 -17.67 4.50 -7.50
CA GLY A 42 -18.36 4.28 -6.25
C GLY A 42 -17.84 3.05 -5.51
N GLU A 43 -17.76 3.16 -4.19
CA GLU A 43 -17.21 2.13 -3.32
C GLU A 43 -17.88 2.13 -1.95
N TRP A 44 -17.84 0.97 -1.29
CA TRP A 44 -17.99 0.82 0.13
C TRP A 44 -16.60 0.67 0.74
N ALA A 45 -16.27 1.53 1.70
CA ALA A 45 -15.00 1.49 2.39
C ALA A 45 -15.21 1.45 3.90
N MET A 46 -14.54 0.52 4.57
CA MET A 46 -14.61 0.30 6.01
C MET A 46 -13.21 0.17 6.57
N GLN A 47 -12.93 0.84 7.67
CA GLN A 47 -11.68 0.72 8.40
C GLN A 47 -11.93 0.68 9.89
N GLY A 48 -11.23 -0.21 10.57
CA GLY A 48 -11.23 -0.31 12.02
C GLY A 48 -9.84 -0.56 12.56
N SER A 49 -9.53 0.00 13.73
CA SER A 49 -8.29 -0.28 14.43
C SER A 49 -8.53 -0.55 15.90
N PHE A 50 -7.79 -1.49 16.44
CA PHE A 50 -7.80 -1.82 17.86
C PHE A 50 -6.37 -1.90 18.36
N GLY A 51 -6.09 -1.27 19.50
CA GLY A 51 -4.77 -1.30 20.13
C GLY A 51 -4.88 -1.64 21.60
N TYR A 52 -3.99 -2.49 22.07
CA TYR A 52 -3.90 -2.84 23.48
C TYR A 52 -2.44 -2.87 23.95
N THR A 53 -2.18 -2.25 25.09
CA THR A 53 -0.87 -2.26 25.72
C THR A 53 -0.92 -3.09 27.01
N PHE A 54 -0.24 -4.23 26.99
CA PHE A 54 -0.03 -5.06 28.16
C PHE A 54 0.86 -4.33 29.15
N LYS A 55 0.41 -4.27 30.41
CA LYS A 55 1.12 -3.55 31.49
C LYS A 55 2.49 -4.19 31.72
N LYS A 56 3.42 -3.37 32.19
CA LYS A 56 4.73 -3.81 32.67
C LYS A 56 4.58 -4.85 33.77
N GLU A 57 5.57 -5.71 33.90
CA GLU A 57 5.66 -6.75 34.95
C GLU A 57 4.53 -7.80 34.88
N THR A 58 3.88 -7.95 33.72
CA THR A 58 2.96 -9.03 33.43
C THR A 58 3.59 -10.07 32.49
N PRO A 59 3.09 -11.33 32.43
CA PRO A 59 3.64 -12.36 31.54
C PRO A 59 3.73 -11.94 30.08
N LEU A 60 2.73 -11.22 29.55
CA LEU A 60 2.69 -10.73 28.16
C LEU A 60 3.38 -9.37 28.02
N GLY A 61 3.28 -8.50 29.02
CA GLY A 61 3.89 -7.17 28.98
C GLY A 61 5.42 -7.19 29.17
N GLY A 62 5.93 -8.10 29.98
CA GLY A 62 7.35 -8.13 30.36
C GLY A 62 7.77 -6.87 31.11
N LYS A 63 9.08 -6.61 31.19
CA LYS A 63 9.66 -5.50 32.00
C LYS A 63 9.22 -4.11 31.53
N TYR A 64 8.98 -3.91 30.23
CA TYR A 64 8.76 -2.58 29.64
C TYR A 64 7.36 -2.37 29.07
N GLY A 65 6.51 -3.40 29.09
CA GLY A 65 5.23 -3.43 28.40
C GLY A 65 5.35 -3.94 26.96
N THR A 66 4.22 -4.37 26.41
CA THR A 66 4.11 -4.85 25.02
C THR A 66 2.84 -4.24 24.42
N THR A 67 2.93 -3.63 23.25
CA THR A 67 1.77 -3.07 22.55
C THR A 67 1.46 -3.95 21.36
N VAL A 68 0.19 -4.30 21.22
CA VAL A 68 -0.35 -4.98 20.03
C VAL A 68 -1.39 -4.07 19.40
N LYS A 69 -1.29 -3.88 18.09
CA LYS A 69 -2.29 -3.17 17.29
C LYS A 69 -2.81 -4.09 16.20
N LEU A 70 -4.09 -4.05 15.98
CA LEU A 70 -4.79 -4.69 14.88
C LEU A 70 -5.47 -3.61 14.05
N ASN A 71 -5.22 -3.61 12.76
CA ASN A 71 -5.93 -2.75 11.81
C ASN A 71 -6.56 -3.62 10.73
N ALA A 72 -7.75 -3.24 10.30
CA ALA A 72 -8.44 -3.88 9.20
C ALA A 72 -9.10 -2.82 8.33
N SER A 73 -8.84 -2.86 7.03
CA SER A 73 -9.47 -2.04 6.01
C SER A 73 -10.04 -2.95 4.94
N TYR A 74 -11.26 -2.68 4.52
CA TYR A 74 -11.91 -3.41 3.43
C TYR A 74 -12.62 -2.41 2.52
N VAL A 75 -12.39 -2.55 1.22
CA VAL A 75 -13.03 -1.74 0.20
C VAL A 75 -13.56 -2.63 -0.90
N CYS A 76 -14.82 -2.42 -1.28
CA CYS A 76 -15.46 -3.11 -2.38
C CYS A 76 -16.29 -2.16 -3.23
N GLY A 77 -16.57 -2.56 -4.46
CA GLY A 77 -17.44 -1.84 -5.35
C GLY A 77 -18.90 -1.87 -4.90
N LEU A 78 -19.73 -1.14 -5.63
CA LEU A 78 -21.18 -1.21 -5.49
C LEU A 78 -21.71 -2.43 -6.25
N GLN A 79 -22.70 -3.11 -5.68
CA GLN A 79 -23.49 -4.10 -6.41
C GLN A 79 -24.39 -3.38 -7.42
N LYS A 80 -23.95 -3.32 -8.68
CA LYS A 80 -24.63 -2.57 -9.73
C LYS A 80 -25.63 -3.45 -10.47
N GLU A 81 -26.86 -2.96 -10.56
CA GLU A 81 -27.90 -3.50 -11.42
C GLU A 81 -28.10 -2.53 -12.59
N TYR A 82 -27.68 -2.94 -13.78
CA TYR A 82 -27.77 -2.09 -14.97
C TYR A 82 -29.23 -1.97 -15.42
N LEU A 83 -29.65 -0.74 -15.69
CA LEU A 83 -30.98 -0.47 -16.15
C LEU A 83 -31.15 -0.99 -17.59
N GLN A 84 -32.27 -1.63 -17.87
CA GLN A 84 -32.62 -2.07 -19.21
C GLN A 84 -32.99 -0.87 -20.11
N ASP A 85 -32.70 -0.98 -21.40
CA ASP A 85 -33.19 -0.03 -22.40
C ASP A 85 -34.71 -0.10 -22.45
N LEU A 86 -35.36 1.04 -22.27
CA LEU A 86 -36.82 1.16 -22.30
C LEU A 86 -37.40 1.11 -23.74
N ASP A 87 -36.58 1.10 -24.78
CA ASP A 87 -37.00 1.06 -26.16
C ASP A 87 -37.41 -0.32 -26.70
N GLY A 88 -37.68 -1.26 -25.80
CA GLY A 88 -38.25 -2.56 -26.15
C GLY A 88 -37.30 -3.61 -26.68
N ASN A 89 -36.05 -3.30 -26.83
CA ASN A 89 -35.00 -4.28 -27.09
C ASN A 89 -34.46 -4.83 -25.74
N ASN A 90 -35.05 -5.90 -25.24
CA ASN A 90 -34.69 -6.63 -24.02
C ASN A 90 -33.26 -7.20 -24.07
N ARG A 91 -32.28 -6.47 -24.53
CA ARG A 91 -30.87 -6.81 -24.40
C ARG A 91 -30.33 -6.24 -23.10
N LEU A 92 -30.26 -7.11 -22.13
CA LEU A 92 -29.32 -6.95 -21.04
C LEU A 92 -27.92 -6.73 -21.64
N VAL A 93 -27.42 -5.52 -21.63
CA VAL A 93 -26.01 -5.24 -21.93
C VAL A 93 -25.23 -5.64 -20.67
N SER A 94 -25.18 -6.95 -20.44
CA SER A 94 -24.35 -7.53 -19.40
C SER A 94 -22.89 -7.29 -19.78
N GLY A 95 -22.19 -6.49 -19.00
CA GLY A 95 -20.74 -6.34 -19.10
C GLY A 95 -20.18 -5.23 -19.98
N ASP A 96 -21.00 -4.36 -20.56
CA ASP A 96 -20.49 -3.15 -21.22
C ASP A 96 -20.27 -2.03 -20.17
N PRO A 97 -19.03 -1.62 -19.88
CA PRO A 97 -18.75 -0.50 -18.99
C PRO A 97 -19.22 0.85 -19.54
N ASN A 98 -19.65 0.91 -20.81
CA ASN A 98 -20.26 2.06 -21.45
C ASN A 98 -21.64 1.67 -22.01
N PRO A 99 -22.69 1.65 -21.21
CA PRO A 99 -24.02 1.46 -21.76
C PRO A 99 -24.25 2.56 -22.77
N LYS A 100 -24.49 2.16 -24.03
CA LYS A 100 -24.77 3.10 -25.15
C LYS A 100 -26.00 3.96 -24.90
N TYR A 101 -26.73 3.69 -23.86
CA TYR A 101 -28.02 4.29 -23.54
C TYR A 101 -27.93 5.02 -22.19
N ASN A 102 -27.68 6.32 -22.28
CA ASN A 102 -27.86 7.21 -21.15
C ASN A 102 -29.36 7.41 -20.92
N ILE A 103 -29.92 6.71 -19.96
CA ILE A 103 -31.20 7.10 -19.40
C ILE A 103 -31.01 8.48 -18.78
N LYS A 104 -31.69 9.48 -19.32
CA LYS A 104 -31.53 10.88 -18.94
C LYS A 104 -31.64 11.05 -17.43
N GLY A 105 -30.58 11.55 -16.79
CA GLY A 105 -30.52 11.77 -15.35
C GLY A 105 -30.11 10.56 -14.53
N SER A 106 -29.63 9.47 -15.14
CA SER A 106 -29.08 8.31 -14.45
C SER A 106 -27.69 7.92 -14.98
N ASP A 107 -26.97 7.15 -14.20
CA ASP A 107 -25.69 6.56 -14.59
C ASP A 107 -25.85 5.24 -15.34
N GLY A 108 -27.08 4.87 -15.71
CA GLY A 108 -27.39 3.60 -16.37
C GLY A 108 -27.43 2.38 -15.45
N TYR A 109 -27.33 2.56 -14.14
CA TYR A 109 -27.48 1.49 -13.15
C TYR A 109 -28.13 1.99 -11.87
N THR A 110 -28.64 1.06 -11.08
CA THR A 110 -29.00 1.23 -9.68
C THR A 110 -28.09 0.38 -8.80
N ALA A 111 -28.00 0.73 -7.53
CA ALA A 111 -27.32 -0.09 -6.53
C ALA A 111 -28.09 -0.03 -5.21
N PRO A 112 -28.38 -1.17 -4.56
CA PRO A 112 -28.99 -1.17 -3.26
C PRO A 112 -28.03 -0.53 -2.23
N PHE A 113 -28.59 0.07 -1.18
CA PHE A 113 -27.79 0.81 -0.19
C PHE A 113 -26.73 -0.08 0.46
N PHE A 114 -27.03 -1.33 0.79
CA PHE A 114 -26.09 -2.33 1.32
C PHE A 114 -25.64 -3.35 0.25
N GLY A 115 -25.58 -2.95 -1.02
CA GLY A 115 -25.09 -3.81 -2.10
C GLY A 115 -23.57 -3.79 -2.16
N PHE A 116 -22.94 -4.87 -1.68
CA PHE A 116 -21.49 -5.06 -1.76
C PHE A 116 -21.14 -5.76 -3.08
N GLY A 117 -20.32 -5.11 -3.88
CA GLY A 117 -19.81 -5.63 -5.16
C GLY A 117 -18.47 -6.36 -5.01
N GLU A 118 -17.70 -6.38 -6.09
CA GLU A 118 -16.37 -7.01 -6.09
C GLU A 118 -15.40 -6.32 -5.12
N THR A 119 -14.49 -7.11 -4.55
CA THR A 119 -13.43 -6.60 -3.68
C THR A 119 -12.45 -5.75 -4.48
N TYR A 120 -12.20 -4.53 -4.03
CA TYR A 120 -11.18 -3.64 -4.57
C TYR A 120 -9.88 -3.75 -3.78
N TYR A 121 -9.99 -3.72 -2.45
CA TYR A 121 -8.84 -3.71 -1.57
C TYR A 121 -9.17 -4.30 -0.20
N THR A 122 -8.24 -5.07 0.33
CA THR A 122 -8.27 -5.56 1.71
C THR A 122 -6.90 -5.36 2.33
N ASP A 123 -6.86 -4.88 3.55
CA ASP A 123 -5.64 -4.72 4.33
C ASP A 123 -5.92 -5.07 5.78
N ILE A 124 -5.30 -6.12 6.25
CA ILE A 124 -5.43 -6.58 7.64
C ILE A 124 -4.02 -6.75 8.19
N ASN A 125 -3.69 -6.02 9.24
CA ASN A 125 -2.37 -6.10 9.83
C ASN A 125 -2.39 -6.20 11.35
N VAL A 126 -1.39 -6.90 11.87
CA VAL A 126 -1.11 -7.03 13.30
C VAL A 126 0.31 -6.53 13.54
N GLU A 127 0.43 -5.56 14.41
CA GLU A 127 1.70 -4.95 14.80
C GLU A 127 1.99 -5.25 16.27
N LEU A 128 3.16 -5.77 16.54
CA LEU A 128 3.70 -6.04 17.86
C LEU A 128 4.89 -5.13 18.12
N THR A 129 4.75 -4.19 19.06
CA THR A 129 5.85 -3.32 19.50
C THR A 129 6.31 -3.73 20.89
N LYS A 130 7.60 -4.03 21.05
CA LYS A 130 8.17 -4.45 22.33
C LYS A 130 9.53 -3.83 22.59
N LYS A 131 9.70 -3.31 23.80
CA LYS A 131 10.99 -2.93 24.34
C LYS A 131 11.55 -4.08 25.19
N ILE A 132 12.72 -4.59 24.82
CA ILE A 132 13.37 -5.72 25.49
C ILE A 132 14.33 -5.23 26.58
N SER A 133 15.10 -4.17 26.29
CA SER A 133 16.06 -3.58 27.19
C SER A 133 16.01 -2.05 27.14
N LYS A 134 16.84 -1.37 27.93
CA LYS A 134 16.97 0.09 27.81
C LYS A 134 17.49 0.51 26.43
N SER A 135 18.34 -0.32 25.84
CA SER A 135 19.00 -0.06 24.56
C SER A 135 18.32 -0.71 23.35
N PHE A 136 17.45 -1.71 23.52
CA PHE A 136 16.85 -2.44 22.40
C PHE A 136 15.33 -2.47 22.46
N SER A 137 14.72 -2.11 21.32
CA SER A 137 13.30 -2.28 21.05
C SER A 137 13.10 -2.80 19.62
N PHE A 138 11.99 -3.49 19.39
CA PHE A 138 11.63 -3.96 18.05
C PHE A 138 10.14 -3.74 17.77
N ASN A 139 9.83 -3.72 16.49
CA ASN A 139 8.49 -3.81 15.94
C ASN A 139 8.43 -5.00 14.96
N ALA A 140 7.44 -5.86 15.13
CA ALA A 140 7.16 -6.96 14.22
C ALA A 140 5.73 -6.82 13.70
N THR A 141 5.57 -6.81 12.37
CA THR A 141 4.28 -6.63 11.72
C THR A 141 4.04 -7.74 10.72
N TYR A 142 2.84 -8.31 10.78
CA TYR A 142 2.29 -9.15 9.71
C TYR A 142 1.16 -8.40 9.05
N LEU A 143 1.16 -8.39 7.71
CA LEU A 143 0.16 -7.74 6.89
C LEU A 143 -0.36 -8.70 5.82
N PHE A 144 -1.66 -8.87 5.78
CA PHE A 144 -2.39 -9.51 4.69
C PHE A 144 -3.02 -8.42 3.82
N GLN A 145 -2.78 -8.47 2.51
CA GLN A 145 -3.27 -7.46 1.57
C GLN A 145 -3.85 -8.13 0.33
N GLN A 146 -5.01 -7.67 -0.11
CA GLN A 146 -5.59 -7.96 -1.42
C GLN A 146 -5.70 -6.66 -2.20
N TYR A 147 -5.30 -6.72 -3.46
CA TYR A 147 -5.29 -5.57 -4.36
C TYR A 147 -5.85 -5.98 -5.72
N ASN A 148 -6.85 -5.26 -6.19
CA ASN A 148 -7.50 -5.52 -7.48
C ASN A 148 -6.93 -4.57 -8.55
N PRO A 149 -5.92 -5.00 -9.35
CA PRO A 149 -5.29 -4.12 -10.35
C PRO A 149 -6.25 -3.72 -11.46
N ARG A 150 -7.21 -4.59 -11.81
CA ARG A 150 -8.19 -4.31 -12.85
C ARG A 150 -9.01 -3.06 -12.54
N VAL A 151 -9.41 -2.89 -11.28
CA VAL A 151 -10.21 -1.75 -10.86
C VAL A 151 -9.35 -0.52 -10.55
N ILE A 152 -8.24 -0.72 -9.84
CA ILE A 152 -7.46 0.38 -9.26
C ILE A 152 -6.57 1.06 -10.30
N VAL A 153 -5.92 0.27 -11.16
CA VAL A 153 -4.96 0.77 -12.17
C VAL A 153 -5.30 0.39 -13.61
N SER A 154 -6.47 -0.22 -13.82
CA SER A 154 -6.97 -0.64 -15.16
C SER A 154 -6.06 -1.66 -15.86
N GLU A 155 -5.35 -2.47 -15.10
CA GLU A 155 -4.57 -3.59 -15.62
C GLU A 155 -5.44 -4.85 -15.69
N PRO A 156 -5.37 -5.68 -16.75
CA PRO A 156 -6.21 -6.86 -16.95
C PRO A 156 -5.74 -8.03 -16.07
N GLU A 157 -5.59 -7.80 -14.80
CA GLU A 157 -5.07 -8.76 -13.84
C GLU A 157 -6.10 -9.06 -12.76
N ASP A 158 -6.06 -10.28 -12.21
CA ASP A 158 -6.90 -10.69 -11.09
C ASP A 158 -6.40 -10.11 -9.76
N ILE A 159 -7.20 -10.31 -8.69
CA ILE A 159 -6.86 -9.83 -7.34
C ILE A 159 -5.54 -10.44 -6.88
N VAL A 160 -4.57 -9.59 -6.60
CA VAL A 160 -3.28 -9.98 -6.04
C VAL A 160 -3.40 -10.10 -4.53
N THR A 161 -3.11 -11.27 -4.00
CA THR A 161 -3.02 -11.49 -2.55
C THR A 161 -1.57 -11.48 -2.12
N SER A 162 -1.26 -10.74 -1.07
CA SER A 162 0.09 -10.62 -0.53
C SER A 162 0.11 -10.87 0.98
N ASN A 163 1.13 -11.60 1.42
CA ASN A 163 1.48 -11.75 2.84
C ASN A 163 2.81 -11.04 3.05
N ILE A 164 2.85 -10.08 3.95
CA ILE A 164 4.02 -9.24 4.18
C ILE A 164 4.44 -9.36 5.62
N PHE A 165 5.70 -9.72 5.82
CA PHE A 165 6.34 -9.84 7.13
C PHE A 165 7.35 -8.72 7.26
N ILE A 166 7.30 -7.98 8.37
CA ILE A 166 8.13 -6.82 8.64
C ILE A 166 8.74 -6.97 10.02
N PHE A 167 10.02 -6.77 10.10
CA PHE A 167 10.75 -6.68 11.36
C PHE A 167 11.61 -5.41 11.38
N GLU A 168 11.44 -4.59 12.38
CA GLU A 168 12.24 -3.40 12.63
C GLU A 168 12.88 -3.49 14.01
N GLY A 169 14.19 -3.31 14.09
CA GLY A 169 14.92 -3.22 15.33
C GLY A 169 15.57 -1.85 15.51
N LYS A 170 15.59 -1.39 16.76
CA LYS A 170 16.27 -0.14 17.17
C LYS A 170 17.19 -0.42 18.34
N ASN A 171 18.47 -0.12 18.15
CA ASN A 171 19.50 -0.24 19.18
C ASN A 171 20.09 1.13 19.51
N HIS A 172 20.00 1.54 20.75
CA HIS A 172 20.80 2.65 21.31
C HIS A 172 22.07 2.05 21.89
N ILE A 173 23.19 2.21 21.20
CA ILE A 173 24.48 1.59 21.56
C ILE A 173 25.22 2.50 22.55
N THR A 174 25.26 3.80 22.23
CA THR A 174 25.74 4.85 23.13
C THR A 174 24.81 6.06 23.02
N ASP A 175 25.04 7.10 23.82
CA ASP A 175 24.26 8.35 23.74
C ASP A 175 24.40 9.03 22.38
N ASP A 176 25.54 8.86 21.71
CA ASP A 176 25.86 9.46 20.41
C ASP A 176 25.68 8.49 19.22
N PHE A 177 25.36 7.21 19.49
CA PHE A 177 25.24 6.20 18.42
C PHE A 177 24.02 5.32 18.59
N SER A 178 23.14 5.37 17.59
CA SER A 178 22.01 4.46 17.49
C SER A 178 21.92 3.82 16.10
N LEU A 179 21.44 2.59 16.08
CA LEU A 179 21.25 1.79 14.87
C LEU A 179 19.79 1.40 14.76
N ARG A 180 19.21 1.66 13.56
CA ARG A 180 17.90 1.15 13.14
C ARG A 180 18.11 0.22 11.95
N TYR A 181 17.46 -0.92 11.98
CA TYR A 181 17.46 -1.84 10.85
C TYR A 181 16.05 -2.38 10.61
N GLU A 182 15.77 -2.67 9.36
CA GLU A 182 14.45 -3.10 8.91
C GLU A 182 14.63 -4.22 7.88
N LEU A 183 13.85 -5.27 8.03
CA LEU A 183 13.77 -6.38 7.09
C LEU A 183 12.30 -6.62 6.76
N GLN A 184 11.98 -6.67 5.48
CA GLN A 184 10.63 -6.99 5.00
C GLN A 184 10.69 -8.10 3.97
N TYR A 185 9.68 -8.95 3.97
CA TYR A 185 9.48 -9.99 2.99
C TYR A 185 8.02 -10.03 2.55
N LEU A 186 7.77 -9.95 1.25
CA LEU A 186 6.45 -10.02 0.64
C LEU A 186 6.36 -11.28 -0.20
N ILE A 187 5.37 -12.11 0.13
CA ILE A 187 4.98 -13.29 -0.64
C ILE A 187 3.70 -12.93 -1.38
N ALA A 188 3.77 -12.87 -2.73
CA ALA A 188 2.59 -12.69 -3.55
C ALA A 188 2.05 -14.06 -3.98
N SER A 189 0.74 -14.25 -3.85
CA SER A 189 0.09 -15.42 -4.42
C SER A 189 0.23 -15.39 -5.93
N PRO A 190 0.54 -16.54 -6.56
CA PRO A 190 0.45 -16.67 -8.00
C PRO A 190 -0.99 -16.39 -8.42
N TYR A 191 -1.17 -15.73 -9.54
CA TYR A 191 -2.49 -15.62 -10.15
C TYR A 191 -3.03 -17.03 -10.39
N SER A 192 -4.23 -17.30 -9.92
CA SER A 192 -5.02 -18.34 -10.51
C SER A 192 -5.46 -17.80 -11.88
N GLY A 193 -5.11 -18.47 -12.95
CA GLY A 193 -5.71 -18.19 -14.24
C GLY A 193 -7.22 -18.17 -14.09
N THR A 194 -7.92 -17.65 -15.09
CA THR A 194 -9.38 -17.53 -15.04
C THR A 194 -10.02 -18.86 -14.69
N ASP A 195 -11.10 -18.84 -13.92
CA ASP A 195 -11.90 -20.02 -13.64
C ASP A 195 -12.74 -20.50 -14.84
N ASP A 196 -12.60 -19.83 -16.01
CA ASP A 196 -13.24 -20.23 -17.25
C ASP A 196 -12.50 -21.44 -17.87
N PRO A 197 -13.13 -22.63 -17.93
CA PRO A 197 -12.52 -23.81 -18.52
C PRO A 197 -12.13 -23.69 -19.99
N ALA A 198 -12.75 -22.75 -20.72
CA ALA A 198 -12.46 -22.49 -22.12
C ALA A 198 -11.22 -21.61 -22.32
N SER A 199 -10.74 -20.95 -21.28
CA SER A 199 -9.58 -20.09 -21.36
C SER A 199 -8.26 -20.90 -21.44
N PRO A 200 -7.33 -20.51 -22.32
CA PRO A 200 -6.01 -21.12 -22.36
C PRO A 200 -5.20 -20.92 -21.07
N THR A 201 -5.65 -19.98 -20.23
CA THR A 201 -5.05 -19.67 -18.91
C THR A 201 -5.80 -20.33 -17.74
N TYR A 202 -6.78 -21.21 -18.03
CA TYR A 202 -7.55 -21.91 -17.01
C TYR A 202 -6.64 -22.66 -16.04
N ARG A 203 -6.68 -22.26 -14.75
CA ARG A 203 -5.90 -22.83 -13.65
C ARG A 203 -4.41 -23.07 -13.92
N LYS A 204 -3.86 -22.50 -14.99
CA LYS A 204 -2.41 -22.50 -15.16
C LYS A 204 -1.81 -21.49 -14.20
N PRO A 205 -0.72 -21.82 -13.50
CA PRO A 205 0.06 -20.81 -12.82
C PRO A 205 0.53 -19.84 -13.91
N ILE A 206 -0.12 -18.69 -14.01
CA ILE A 206 0.36 -17.60 -14.84
C ILE A 206 1.73 -17.22 -14.28
N GLU A 207 2.71 -17.00 -15.14
CA GLU A 207 4.01 -16.49 -14.73
C GLU A 207 3.77 -15.33 -13.76
N ARG A 208 4.39 -15.43 -12.58
CA ARG A 208 4.28 -14.38 -11.56
C ARG A 208 4.60 -13.08 -12.24
N THR A 209 3.61 -12.21 -12.33
CA THR A 209 3.76 -10.90 -12.96
C THR A 209 4.88 -10.12 -12.29
N ASN A 210 5.18 -8.91 -12.78
CA ASN A 210 6.16 -7.97 -12.21
C ASN A 210 6.01 -7.77 -10.69
N GLN A 211 4.95 -8.29 -10.12
CA GLN A 211 4.57 -8.14 -8.72
C GLN A 211 5.03 -9.29 -7.82
N GLY A 212 5.56 -10.40 -8.31
CA GLY A 212 5.98 -11.56 -7.50
C GLY A 212 6.61 -11.24 -6.14
N ASP A 213 7.33 -12.15 -5.56
CA ASP A 213 7.91 -11.97 -4.22
C ASP A 213 8.98 -10.89 -4.18
N TRP A 214 9.03 -10.18 -3.05
CA TRP A 214 9.97 -9.09 -2.81
C TRP A 214 10.64 -9.22 -1.46
N ILE A 215 11.90 -8.79 -1.39
CA ILE A 215 12.62 -8.58 -0.15
C ILE A 215 13.08 -7.12 -0.06
N PHE A 216 13.05 -6.59 1.14
CA PHE A 216 13.55 -5.25 1.45
C PHE A 216 14.39 -5.28 2.71
N GLY A 217 15.49 -4.55 2.70
CA GLY A 217 16.34 -4.32 3.86
C GLY A 217 16.77 -2.86 3.96
N LEU A 218 16.83 -2.35 5.18
CA LEU A 218 17.30 -1.02 5.51
C LEU A 218 18.22 -1.08 6.74
N VAL A 219 19.27 -0.29 6.71
CA VAL A 219 20.10 0.00 7.88
C VAL A 219 20.33 1.50 7.94
N GLU A 220 20.10 2.08 9.12
CA GLU A 220 20.32 3.50 9.42
C GLU A 220 21.18 3.60 10.69
N ALA A 221 22.28 4.32 10.57
CA ALA A 221 23.17 4.66 11.69
C ALA A 221 23.08 6.15 11.99
N SER A 222 22.62 6.51 13.17
CA SER A 222 22.60 7.89 13.66
C SER A 222 23.81 8.13 14.55
N LEU A 223 24.58 9.16 14.22
CA LEU A 223 25.86 9.51 14.84
C LEU A 223 25.80 10.95 15.36
N PHE A 224 26.30 11.18 16.56
CA PHE A 224 26.46 12.50 17.18
C PHE A 224 25.18 13.36 17.21
N GLY A 225 24.01 12.72 17.14
CA GLY A 225 22.70 13.40 17.14
C GLY A 225 22.33 14.17 15.87
N ASN A 226 23.27 14.43 14.97
CA ASN A 226 23.07 15.28 13.80
C ASN A 226 23.42 14.62 12.45
N LEU A 227 24.18 13.54 12.44
CA LEU A 227 24.59 12.81 11.24
C LEU A 227 23.85 11.47 11.16
N MET A 228 23.21 11.17 10.03
CA MET A 228 22.60 9.87 9.76
C MET A 228 23.15 9.31 8.44
N VAL A 229 23.63 8.09 8.48
CA VAL A 229 24.05 7.33 7.30
C VAL A 229 23.05 6.21 7.12
N PHE A 230 22.58 6.00 5.88
CA PHE A 230 21.61 4.95 5.60
C PHE A 230 21.95 4.19 4.33
N GLY A 231 21.52 2.93 4.29
CA GLY A 231 21.54 2.10 3.12
C GLY A 231 20.29 1.23 3.08
N GLN A 232 19.64 1.18 1.92
CA GLN A 232 18.46 0.35 1.71
C GLN A 232 18.54 -0.38 0.38
N ASN A 233 17.91 -1.54 0.35
CA ASN A 233 17.84 -2.37 -0.85
C ASN A 233 16.45 -3.01 -0.93
N MET A 234 15.81 -2.94 -2.11
CA MET A 234 14.58 -3.63 -2.45
C MET A 234 14.83 -4.49 -3.68
N PHE A 235 14.67 -5.79 -3.55
CA PHE A 235 14.92 -6.75 -4.60
C PHE A 235 13.66 -7.54 -4.95
N ASN A 236 13.31 -7.59 -6.24
CA ASN A 236 12.26 -8.45 -6.74
C ASN A 236 12.78 -9.86 -6.95
N ILE A 237 12.34 -10.80 -6.09
CA ILE A 237 12.69 -12.22 -6.20
C ILE A 237 11.82 -12.90 -7.27
N GLY A 238 10.65 -12.31 -7.57
CA GLY A 238 9.68 -12.84 -8.52
C GLY A 238 10.15 -12.84 -9.96
N SER A 239 9.52 -12.03 -10.82
CA SER A 239 9.70 -12.09 -12.27
C SER A 239 10.83 -11.23 -12.80
N THR A 240 10.95 -9.99 -12.33
CA THR A 240 11.85 -9.01 -12.96
C THR A 240 13.30 -9.12 -12.53
N LYS A 241 13.58 -9.71 -11.36
CA LYS A 241 14.92 -9.78 -10.75
C LYS A 241 15.60 -8.41 -10.62
N LEU A 242 14.80 -7.33 -10.60
CA LEU A 242 15.31 -5.98 -10.52
C LEU A 242 15.69 -5.64 -9.07
N ASN A 243 16.80 -4.92 -8.98
CA ASN A 243 17.36 -4.44 -7.73
C ASN A 243 17.23 -2.91 -7.66
N TYR A 244 16.62 -2.43 -6.58
CA TYR A 244 16.49 -1.01 -6.26
C TYR A 244 17.22 -0.75 -4.97
N TYR A 245 18.16 0.17 -4.99
CA TYR A 245 19.02 0.49 -3.86
C TYR A 245 19.13 1.98 -3.67
N ASN A 246 19.34 2.39 -2.45
CA ASN A 246 19.61 3.79 -2.12
C ASN A 246 20.54 3.85 -0.91
N VAL A 247 21.65 4.57 -1.05
CA VAL A 247 22.60 4.83 0.02
C VAL A 247 22.78 6.32 0.15
N GLY A 248 22.90 6.82 1.37
CA GLY A 248 23.01 8.26 1.54
C GLY A 248 23.39 8.68 2.93
N VAL A 249 23.58 9.99 3.06
CA VAL A 249 23.93 10.67 4.29
C VAL A 249 22.98 11.86 4.47
N THR A 250 22.49 12.02 5.69
CA THR A 250 21.71 13.19 6.10
C THR A 250 22.44 13.90 7.22
N TYR A 251 22.58 15.21 7.09
CA TYR A 251 23.15 16.06 8.14
C TYR A 251 22.14 17.13 8.56
N ASN A 252 21.91 17.22 9.87
CA ASN A 252 20.99 18.19 10.46
C ASN A 252 21.83 19.22 11.25
N LEU A 253 21.64 20.50 10.95
CA LEU A 253 22.30 21.60 11.65
C LEU A 253 21.24 22.66 12.02
N GLY A 254 20.76 22.62 13.27
CA GLY A 254 19.69 23.50 13.70
C GLY A 254 18.43 23.33 12.85
N ALA A 255 18.01 24.40 12.20
CA ALA A 255 16.83 24.41 11.30
C ALA A 255 17.11 23.83 9.89
N HIS A 256 18.34 23.48 9.58
CA HIS A 256 18.78 23.05 8.25
C HIS A 256 18.94 21.53 8.20
N ARG A 257 18.44 20.89 7.14
CA ARG A 257 18.64 19.49 6.83
C ARG A 257 19.15 19.33 5.41
N ILE A 258 20.32 18.74 5.26
CA ILE A 258 20.93 18.42 3.97
C ILE A 258 20.98 16.89 3.85
N GLN A 259 20.53 16.37 2.74
CA GLN A 259 20.63 14.94 2.42
C GLN A 259 21.25 14.78 1.05
N VAL A 260 22.23 13.89 0.98
CA VAL A 260 22.87 13.45 -0.27
C VAL A 260 22.70 11.94 -0.36
N ALA A 261 22.15 11.46 -1.46
CA ALA A 261 21.91 10.05 -1.67
C ALA A 261 22.20 9.65 -3.11
N TYR A 262 22.64 8.41 -3.30
CA TYR A 262 22.84 7.81 -4.62
C TYR A 262 22.09 6.49 -4.67
N GLY A 263 21.34 6.29 -5.76
CA GLY A 263 20.61 5.05 -5.86
C GLY A 263 19.86 4.86 -7.17
N ARG A 264 19.11 3.76 -7.19
CA ARG A 264 18.11 3.43 -8.21
C ARG A 264 16.77 3.22 -7.50
N THR A 265 15.80 4.07 -7.80
CA THR A 265 14.45 3.98 -7.24
C THR A 265 13.46 3.48 -8.29
N ARG A 266 12.46 2.73 -7.84
CA ARG A 266 11.32 2.31 -8.64
C ARG A 266 10.37 3.49 -8.82
N ALA A 267 9.68 3.57 -9.98
CA ALA A 267 8.49 4.39 -10.08
C ALA A 267 7.40 3.89 -9.14
N GLY A 268 6.65 4.79 -8.54
CA GLY A 268 5.57 4.45 -7.62
C GLY A 268 5.69 5.19 -6.30
N TYR A 269 4.97 4.71 -5.29
CA TYR A 269 5.06 5.29 -3.95
C TYR A 269 6.38 4.90 -3.27
N ASN A 270 7.11 5.90 -2.82
CA ASN A 270 8.30 5.74 -2.01
C ASN A 270 8.05 6.33 -0.63
N CYS A 271 8.19 5.49 0.40
CA CYS A 271 7.99 5.88 1.78
C CYS A 271 9.35 6.02 2.47
N SER A 272 9.60 7.17 3.06
CA SER A 272 10.82 7.47 3.80
C SER A 272 10.46 8.33 5.01
N GLY A 273 10.89 7.91 6.20
CA GLY A 273 10.66 8.65 7.43
C GLY A 273 9.19 8.92 7.76
N GLY A 274 8.28 7.99 7.40
CA GLY A 274 6.84 8.11 7.63
C GLY A 274 6.08 8.95 6.59
N VAL A 275 6.75 9.40 5.53
CA VAL A 275 6.12 10.15 4.44
C VAL A 275 6.18 9.34 3.15
N CYS A 276 5.01 9.05 2.58
CA CYS A 276 4.88 8.38 1.29
C CYS A 276 4.57 9.39 0.18
N ARG A 277 5.33 9.36 -0.91
CA ARG A 277 5.09 10.19 -2.09
C ARG A 277 5.30 9.39 -3.37
N TYR A 278 4.54 9.72 -4.40
CA TYR A 278 4.77 9.17 -5.73
C TYR A 278 6.05 9.76 -6.32
N VAL A 279 6.95 8.91 -6.79
CA VAL A 279 8.21 9.30 -7.42
C VAL A 279 8.37 8.59 -8.77
N PRO A 280 8.94 9.24 -9.79
CA PRO A 280 9.31 8.57 -11.03
C PRO A 280 10.47 7.59 -10.79
N ALA A 281 10.67 6.65 -11.71
CA ALA A 281 11.89 5.83 -11.72
C ALA A 281 13.11 6.73 -11.91
N PHE A 282 14.11 6.54 -11.07
CA PHE A 282 15.31 7.37 -11.08
C PHE A 282 16.56 6.53 -10.80
N LYS A 283 17.66 6.89 -11.44
CA LYS A 283 18.98 6.34 -11.11
C LYS A 283 20.02 7.48 -11.17
N GLY A 284 20.66 7.72 -10.05
CA GLY A 284 21.65 8.79 -9.97
C GLY A 284 21.82 9.38 -8.58
N LEU A 285 22.44 10.55 -8.54
CA LEU A 285 22.67 11.34 -7.33
C LEU A 285 21.46 12.23 -7.04
N GLN A 286 20.99 12.22 -5.81
CA GLN A 286 19.93 13.08 -5.31
C GLN A 286 20.48 13.96 -4.18
N VAL A 287 20.26 15.25 -4.26
CA VAL A 287 20.57 16.20 -3.19
C VAL A 287 19.28 16.89 -2.78
N SER A 288 18.97 16.90 -1.50
CA SER A 288 17.85 17.65 -0.95
C SER A 288 18.29 18.55 0.18
N TYR A 289 17.72 19.72 0.23
CA TYR A 289 17.89 20.69 1.30
C TYR A 289 16.52 21.13 1.80
N ASN A 290 16.33 21.04 3.10
CA ASN A 290 15.11 21.49 3.78
C ASN A 290 15.50 22.46 4.91
N MET A 291 14.71 23.51 5.06
CA MET A 291 14.85 24.49 6.13
C MET A 291 13.48 24.70 6.80
N THR A 292 13.50 24.76 8.12
CA THR A 292 12.30 25.05 8.93
C THR A 292 12.49 26.42 9.56
N PHE A 293 11.49 27.31 9.46
CA PHE A 293 11.49 28.65 10.03
C PHE A 293 10.74 28.69 11.35
#